data_d85f9e064338e290086fba95e0838d8d
#
_entry.id   d85f9e064338e290086fba95e0838d8d
#
_cell.length_a   1.000
_cell.length_b   1.000
_cell.length_c   1.000
_cell.angle_alpha   90.00
_cell.angle_beta   90.00
_cell.angle_gamma   90.00
#
_symmetry.space_group_name_H-M   'P 1'
#
loop_
_entity.id
_entity.type
_entity.pdbx_description
1 polymer ?
#
loop_
_entity_poly.entity_id
_entity_poly.type
_entity_poly.pdbx_seq_one_letter_code
_entity_poly.pdbx_strand_id
1 'polypeptide(L)'
;MAEKPINPFLKSSLEIGPILVFFAAYLLLKDRVFTIAGTEYEGFILVTAGFIPLMLACTAALWKLTGHLSPMQIVTAVLIVVFGGLSVWLNDERFFKMKPTLIYLLFGTALGIGLLRGESYLRKVMEGLMPLREEGWMILTKRVTALFFGLALLNEVIWRTMSTEMWVYFKTFGLTAAIFLFFMTQGTLFKRYGLEPDDR
;
A
#
# COMPACT_ATOMS: atom_id res chain seq x y z
N MET A 1 4.81 -20.30 13.45
CA MET A 1 5.49 -20.12 14.75
C MET A 1 4.58 -19.28 15.62
N ALA A 2 4.35 -19.65 16.87
CA ALA A 2 3.50 -18.88 17.78
C ALA A 2 4.17 -17.54 18.11
N GLU A 3 3.40 -16.47 18.11
CA GLU A 3 3.84 -15.12 18.48
C GLU A 3 4.23 -15.12 19.97
N LYS A 4 5.43 -14.61 20.30
CA LYS A 4 5.83 -14.48 21.71
C LYS A 4 4.93 -13.42 22.37
N PRO A 5 4.38 -13.69 23.57
CA PRO A 5 3.55 -12.72 24.26
C PRO A 5 4.39 -11.51 24.64
N ILE A 6 4.02 -10.34 24.13
CA ILE A 6 4.59 -9.04 24.52
C ILE A 6 3.51 -8.19 25.17
N ASN A 7 3.94 -7.18 25.94
CA ASN A 7 3.01 -6.21 26.51
C ASN A 7 2.20 -5.53 25.39
N PRO A 8 0.83 -5.60 25.41
CA PRO A 8 -0.01 -5.01 24.38
C PRO A 8 0.22 -3.52 24.16
N PHE A 9 0.50 -2.77 25.22
CA PHE A 9 0.83 -1.36 25.16
C PHE A 9 2.13 -1.11 24.37
N LEU A 10 3.17 -1.92 24.61
CA LEU A 10 4.45 -1.81 23.89
C LEU A 10 4.25 -2.13 22.39
N LYS A 11 3.46 -3.17 22.08
CA LYS A 11 3.13 -3.52 20.68
C LYS A 11 2.45 -2.36 19.98
N SER A 12 1.37 -1.82 20.55
CA SER A 12 0.64 -0.69 20.00
C SER A 12 1.51 0.57 19.88
N SER A 13 2.40 0.82 20.85
CA SER A 13 3.31 1.97 20.81
C SER A 13 4.32 1.85 19.67
N LEU A 14 4.83 0.66 19.36
CA LEU A 14 5.75 0.44 18.24
C LEU A 14 5.04 0.48 16.88
N GLU A 15 3.75 0.14 16.82
CA GLU A 15 2.95 0.19 15.59
C GLU A 15 2.43 1.60 15.28
N ILE A 16 1.90 2.29 16.27
CA ILE A 16 1.22 3.59 16.10
C ILE A 16 2.15 4.77 16.40
N GLY A 17 3.11 4.59 17.31
CA GLY A 17 4.04 5.65 17.74
C GLY A 17 4.74 6.36 16.59
N PRO A 18 5.36 5.66 15.64
CA PRO A 18 5.99 6.30 14.47
C PRO A 18 5.05 7.19 13.68
N ILE A 19 3.78 6.78 13.54
CA ILE A 19 2.75 7.54 12.83
C ILE A 19 2.43 8.83 13.57
N LEU A 20 2.30 8.77 14.89
CA LEU A 20 2.05 9.96 15.73
C LEU A 20 3.24 10.94 15.67
N VAL A 21 4.47 10.42 15.73
CA VAL A 21 5.69 11.23 15.57
C VAL A 21 5.73 11.88 14.19
N PHE A 22 5.38 11.16 13.13
CA PHE A 22 5.29 11.70 11.79
C PHE A 22 4.30 12.87 11.71
N PHE A 23 3.08 12.69 12.21
CA PHE A 23 2.07 13.76 12.18
C PHE A 23 2.49 14.98 13.02
N ALA A 24 3.06 14.76 14.19
CA ALA A 24 3.56 15.86 15.03
C ALA A 24 4.68 16.64 14.31
N ALA A 25 5.66 15.93 13.75
CA ALA A 25 6.74 16.54 12.98
C ALA A 25 6.22 17.26 11.71
N TYR A 26 5.25 16.64 11.00
CA TYR A 26 4.62 17.25 9.84
C TYR A 26 3.93 18.57 10.19
N LEU A 27 3.12 18.61 11.23
CA LEU A 27 2.42 19.82 11.66
C LEU A 27 3.38 20.96 12.01
N LEU A 28 4.56 20.65 12.56
CA LEU A 28 5.58 21.62 12.94
C LEU A 28 6.42 22.12 11.77
N LEU A 29 6.61 21.31 10.73
CA LEU A 29 7.59 21.54 9.67
C LEU A 29 6.98 21.73 8.27
N LYS A 30 5.69 21.46 8.06
CA LYS A 30 5.03 21.46 6.75
C LYS A 30 5.20 22.76 5.95
N ASP A 31 5.23 23.89 6.63
CA ASP A 31 5.31 25.22 6.01
C ASP A 31 6.76 25.76 5.94
N ARG A 32 7.75 24.92 6.26
CA ARG A 32 9.17 25.29 6.22
C ARG A 32 9.86 24.69 5.00
N VAL A 33 10.75 25.47 4.40
CA VAL A 33 11.67 25.02 3.35
C VAL A 33 13.07 24.97 3.93
N PHE A 34 13.78 23.90 3.68
CA PHE A 34 15.14 23.67 4.19
C PHE A 34 16.10 23.53 3.02
N THR A 35 17.20 24.27 3.05
CA THR A 35 18.25 24.15 2.06
C THR A 35 19.34 23.22 2.58
N ILE A 36 19.51 22.07 1.93
CA ILE A 36 20.53 21.07 2.27
C ILE A 36 21.41 20.86 1.03
N ALA A 37 22.70 21.07 1.16
CA ALA A 37 23.68 20.95 0.07
C ALA A 37 23.31 21.74 -1.20
N GLY A 38 22.66 22.90 -1.05
CA GLY A 38 22.26 23.74 -2.19
C GLY A 38 20.93 23.34 -2.85
N THR A 39 20.25 22.31 -2.35
CA THR A 39 18.93 21.91 -2.81
C THR A 39 17.86 22.26 -1.77
N GLU A 40 16.75 22.82 -2.24
CA GLU A 40 15.61 23.13 -1.38
C GLU A 40 14.70 21.92 -1.22
N TYR A 41 14.37 21.61 0.02
CA TYR A 41 13.45 20.53 0.38
C TYR A 41 12.29 21.09 1.21
N GLU A 42 11.08 20.76 0.83
CA GLU A 42 9.90 21.03 1.65
C GLU A 42 9.96 20.24 2.96
N GLY A 43 9.40 20.81 4.04
CA GLY A 43 9.37 20.16 5.34
C GLY A 43 8.74 18.76 5.31
N PHE A 44 7.74 18.53 4.45
CA PHE A 44 7.15 17.21 4.23
C PHE A 44 8.19 16.15 3.80
N ILE A 45 9.12 16.52 2.93
CA ILE A 45 10.16 15.61 2.43
C ILE A 45 11.12 15.22 3.54
N LEU A 46 11.54 16.18 4.36
CA LEU A 46 12.43 15.92 5.49
C LEU A 46 11.75 15.05 6.56
N VAL A 47 10.50 15.34 6.88
CA VAL A 47 9.71 14.51 7.80
C VAL A 47 9.58 13.09 7.26
N THR A 48 9.33 12.93 5.96
CA THR A 48 9.25 11.61 5.31
C THR A 48 10.60 10.89 5.35
N ALA A 49 11.72 11.60 5.09
CA ALA A 49 13.05 11.04 5.17
C ALA A 49 13.40 10.53 6.58
N GLY A 50 12.98 11.25 7.63
CA GLY A 50 13.14 10.82 9.03
C GLY A 50 12.18 9.70 9.44
N PHE A 51 10.98 9.66 8.86
CA PHE A 51 9.98 8.66 9.17
C PHE A 51 10.37 7.25 8.70
N ILE A 52 11.00 7.13 7.53
CA ILE A 52 11.41 5.83 6.97
C ILE A 52 12.30 5.05 7.96
N PRO A 53 13.46 5.57 8.41
CA PRO A 53 14.32 4.85 9.35
C PRO A 53 13.64 4.60 10.70
N LEU A 54 12.82 5.54 11.20
CA LEU A 54 12.07 5.37 12.42
C LEU A 54 11.10 4.18 12.32
N MET A 55 10.34 4.10 11.24
CA MET A 55 9.38 3.02 11.02
C MET A 55 10.08 1.66 10.84
N LEU A 56 11.20 1.63 10.12
CA LEU A 56 12.01 0.42 9.97
C LEU A 56 12.59 -0.04 11.30
N ALA A 57 13.08 0.88 12.15
CA ALA A 57 13.58 0.55 13.47
C ALA A 57 12.48 -0.03 14.38
N CYS A 58 11.29 0.56 14.38
CA CYS A 58 10.15 0.04 15.15
C CYS A 58 9.68 -1.31 14.62
N THR A 59 9.64 -1.51 13.30
CA THR A 59 9.29 -2.82 12.69
C THR A 59 10.34 -3.88 13.04
N ALA A 60 11.63 -3.54 12.99
CA ALA A 60 12.72 -4.45 13.40
C ALA A 60 12.67 -4.77 14.90
N ALA A 61 12.31 -3.80 15.75
CA ALA A 61 12.11 -4.02 17.18
C ALA A 61 10.93 -4.98 17.43
N LEU A 62 9.80 -4.78 16.74
CA LEU A 62 8.66 -5.69 16.79
C LEU A 62 9.08 -7.12 16.40
N TRP A 63 9.78 -7.26 15.28
CA TRP A 63 10.26 -8.56 14.84
C TRP A 63 11.15 -9.25 15.88
N LYS A 64 12.09 -8.52 16.46
CA LYS A 64 12.96 -9.08 17.52
C LYS A 64 12.19 -9.51 18.78
N LEU A 65 11.15 -8.76 19.14
CA LEU A 65 10.36 -9.02 20.34
C LEU A 65 9.34 -10.15 20.13
N THR A 66 8.66 -10.19 18.98
CA THR A 66 7.59 -11.16 18.69
C THR A 66 8.09 -12.41 17.98
N GLY A 67 9.26 -12.32 17.31
CA GLY A 67 9.80 -13.37 16.44
C GLY A 67 9.07 -13.53 15.11
N HIS A 68 8.02 -12.72 14.86
CA HIS A 68 7.16 -12.80 13.68
C HIS A 68 6.65 -11.41 13.26
N LEU A 69 6.52 -11.19 11.96
CA LEU A 69 5.82 -10.02 11.41
C LEU A 69 4.56 -10.47 10.67
N SER A 70 3.47 -9.75 10.83
CA SER A 70 2.27 -10.01 10.05
C SER A 70 2.51 -9.63 8.56
N PRO A 71 1.84 -10.31 7.61
CA PRO A 71 1.94 -9.95 6.19
C PRO A 71 1.64 -8.47 5.93
N MET A 72 0.69 -7.89 6.70
CA MET A 72 0.32 -6.48 6.60
C MET A 72 1.45 -5.55 7.05
N GLN A 73 2.17 -5.88 8.12
CA GLN A 73 3.34 -5.10 8.59
C GLN A 73 4.46 -5.11 7.54
N ILE A 74 4.70 -6.26 6.89
CA ILE A 74 5.70 -6.38 5.82
C ILE A 74 5.29 -5.51 4.62
N VAL A 75 4.04 -5.61 4.17
CA VAL A 75 3.51 -4.78 3.07
C VAL A 75 3.65 -3.30 3.40
N THR A 76 3.27 -2.89 4.62
CA THR A 76 3.39 -1.50 5.07
C THR A 76 4.83 -1.02 5.06
N ALA A 77 5.77 -1.81 5.58
CA ALA A 77 7.20 -1.46 5.58
C ALA A 77 7.75 -1.30 4.16
N VAL A 78 7.40 -2.22 3.24
CA VAL A 78 7.80 -2.14 1.83
C VAL A 78 7.23 -0.87 1.18
N LEU A 79 5.96 -0.57 1.39
CA LEU A 79 5.32 0.64 0.85
C LEU A 79 6.00 1.92 1.35
N ILE A 80 6.30 2.01 2.64
CA ILE A 80 6.96 3.17 3.23
C ILE A 80 8.36 3.35 2.64
N VAL A 81 9.15 2.27 2.50
CA VAL A 81 10.51 2.35 1.92
C VAL A 81 10.44 2.76 0.45
N VAL A 82 9.58 2.12 -0.34
CA VAL A 82 9.48 2.40 -1.78
C VAL A 82 8.95 3.80 -2.01
N PHE A 83 7.80 4.16 -1.45
CA PHE A 83 7.16 5.45 -1.74
C PHE A 83 7.78 6.62 -1.00
N GLY A 84 8.18 6.41 0.24
CA GLY A 84 8.91 7.41 1.01
C GLY A 84 10.29 7.67 0.40
N GLY A 85 11.04 6.61 0.10
CA GLY A 85 12.35 6.71 -0.54
C GLY A 85 12.30 7.41 -1.89
N LEU A 86 11.33 7.03 -2.74
CA LEU A 86 11.11 7.71 -4.02
C LEU A 86 10.69 9.18 -3.86
N SER A 87 9.88 9.50 -2.85
CA SER A 87 9.48 10.90 -2.57
C SER A 87 10.66 11.76 -2.19
N VAL A 88 11.60 11.21 -1.40
CA VAL A 88 12.82 11.91 -0.98
C VAL A 88 13.81 12.05 -2.15
N TRP A 89 13.94 10.99 -2.97
CA TRP A 89 14.94 10.96 -4.05
C TRP A 89 14.57 11.83 -5.25
N LEU A 90 13.28 11.86 -5.62
CA LEU A 90 12.87 12.49 -6.88
C LEU A 90 12.51 13.98 -6.73
N ASN A 91 12.06 14.42 -5.56
CA ASN A 91 11.70 15.83 -5.26
C ASN A 91 11.09 16.61 -6.46
N ASP A 92 10.26 15.94 -7.30
CA ASP A 92 9.72 16.45 -8.55
C ASP A 92 8.20 16.28 -8.59
N GLU A 93 7.46 17.32 -9.05
CA GLU A 93 6.00 17.30 -9.22
C GLU A 93 5.52 16.18 -10.16
N ARG A 94 6.31 15.82 -11.18
CA ARG A 94 6.00 14.72 -12.11
C ARG A 94 5.89 13.40 -11.38
N PHE A 95 6.74 13.21 -10.39
CA PHE A 95 6.71 12.02 -9.54
C PHE A 95 5.39 11.89 -8.76
N PHE A 96 4.78 13.00 -8.36
CA PHE A 96 3.48 12.98 -7.69
C PHE A 96 2.39 12.33 -8.57
N LYS A 97 2.43 12.57 -9.89
CA LYS A 97 1.51 11.98 -10.87
C LYS A 97 1.83 10.51 -11.17
N MET A 98 3.08 10.09 -11.00
CA MET A 98 3.52 8.70 -11.19
C MET A 98 3.26 7.81 -9.95
N LYS A 99 3.08 8.38 -8.77
CA LYS A 99 2.84 7.61 -7.53
C LYS A 99 1.77 6.53 -7.69
N PRO A 100 0.56 6.81 -8.22
CA PRO A 100 -0.45 5.78 -8.41
C PRO A 100 0.02 4.63 -9.32
N THR A 101 0.71 4.94 -10.41
CA THR A 101 1.28 3.90 -11.31
C THR A 101 2.20 2.96 -10.57
N LEU A 102 3.13 3.51 -9.78
CA LEU A 102 4.09 2.70 -9.02
C LEU A 102 3.40 1.82 -7.99
N ILE A 103 2.38 2.34 -7.29
CA ILE A 103 1.56 1.56 -6.35
C ILE A 103 0.88 0.39 -7.06
N TYR A 104 0.23 0.65 -8.18
CA TYR A 104 -0.49 -0.39 -8.92
C TYR A 104 0.46 -1.42 -9.52
N LEU A 105 1.62 -1.00 -10.05
CA LEU A 105 2.65 -1.92 -10.53
C LEU A 105 3.20 -2.78 -9.40
N LEU A 106 3.45 -2.21 -8.22
CA LEU A 106 3.94 -2.95 -7.07
C LEU A 106 2.94 -4.05 -6.65
N PHE A 107 1.67 -3.69 -6.47
CA PHE A 107 0.65 -4.65 -6.08
C PHE A 107 0.36 -5.66 -7.21
N GLY A 108 0.23 -5.19 -8.43
CA GLY A 108 0.03 -6.07 -9.60
C GLY A 108 1.16 -7.09 -9.75
N THR A 109 2.42 -6.65 -9.59
CA THR A 109 3.59 -7.52 -9.66
C THR A 109 3.64 -8.51 -8.49
N ALA A 110 3.38 -8.05 -7.26
CA ALA A 110 3.36 -8.92 -6.09
C ALA A 110 2.31 -10.04 -6.23
N LEU A 111 1.09 -9.68 -6.64
CA LEU A 111 0.02 -10.66 -6.89
C LEU A 111 0.35 -11.56 -8.07
N GLY A 112 0.94 -11.01 -9.14
CA GLY A 112 1.40 -11.76 -10.31
C GLY A 112 2.45 -12.80 -9.98
N ILE A 113 3.43 -12.46 -9.12
CA ILE A 113 4.43 -13.41 -8.62
C ILE A 113 3.76 -14.54 -7.84
N GLY A 114 2.77 -14.23 -6.99
CA GLY A 114 1.98 -15.24 -6.29
C GLY A 114 1.29 -16.20 -7.28
N LEU A 115 0.64 -15.66 -8.31
CA LEU A 115 -0.01 -16.46 -9.34
C LEU A 115 0.95 -17.36 -10.11
N LEU A 116 2.16 -16.88 -10.42
CA LEU A 116 3.20 -17.70 -11.09
C LEU A 116 3.68 -18.85 -10.19
N ARG A 117 3.58 -18.70 -8.87
CA ARG A 117 3.89 -19.74 -7.88
C ARG A 117 2.70 -20.66 -7.56
N GLY A 118 1.55 -20.43 -8.19
CA GLY A 118 0.33 -21.17 -7.88
C GLY A 118 -0.33 -20.78 -6.55
N GLU A 119 0.03 -19.63 -5.99
CA GLU A 119 -0.47 -19.16 -4.69
C GLU A 119 -1.26 -17.86 -4.82
N SER A 120 -2.33 -17.75 -4.04
CA SER A 120 -3.06 -16.49 -3.91
C SER A 120 -2.48 -15.64 -2.77
N TYR A 121 -1.64 -14.65 -3.11
CA TYR A 121 -1.16 -13.69 -2.11
C TYR A 121 -2.28 -12.77 -1.61
N LEU A 122 -3.30 -12.53 -2.42
CA LEU A 122 -4.49 -11.80 -2.01
C LEU A 122 -5.21 -12.51 -0.86
N ARG A 123 -5.35 -13.85 -0.94
CA ARG A 123 -5.89 -14.66 0.14
C ARG A 123 -5.11 -14.45 1.44
N LYS A 124 -3.78 -14.54 1.42
CA LYS A 124 -2.94 -14.39 2.62
C LYS A 124 -3.17 -13.07 3.37
N VAL A 125 -3.60 -12.02 2.66
CA VAL A 125 -3.86 -10.69 3.24
C VAL A 125 -5.32 -10.52 3.66
N MET A 126 -6.26 -11.12 2.92
CA MET A 126 -7.69 -10.81 3.04
C MET A 126 -8.56 -12.00 3.49
N GLU A 127 -7.98 -13.15 3.80
CA GLU A 127 -8.73 -14.37 4.18
C GLU A 127 -9.69 -14.14 5.35
N GLY A 128 -9.29 -13.32 6.32
CA GLY A 128 -10.14 -12.95 7.47
C GLY A 128 -11.33 -12.05 7.14
N LEU A 129 -11.35 -11.42 5.96
CA LEU A 129 -12.38 -10.46 5.55
C LEU A 129 -13.41 -11.08 4.60
N MET A 130 -13.00 -12.09 3.82
CA MET A 130 -13.84 -12.69 2.78
C MET A 130 -13.74 -14.22 2.84
N PRO A 131 -14.82 -14.93 3.21
CA PRO A 131 -14.82 -16.38 3.21
C PRO A 131 -15.03 -16.91 1.77
N LEU A 132 -13.94 -17.24 1.08
CA LEU A 132 -13.96 -17.80 -0.27
C LEU A 132 -13.21 -19.14 -0.31
N ARG A 133 -13.67 -20.06 -1.17
CA ARG A 133 -12.93 -21.28 -1.51
C ARG A 133 -11.64 -20.95 -2.25
N GLU A 134 -10.67 -21.84 -2.21
CA GLU A 134 -9.34 -21.63 -2.81
C GLU A 134 -9.39 -21.26 -4.29
N GLU A 135 -10.26 -21.92 -5.06
CA GLU A 135 -10.49 -21.61 -6.47
C GLU A 135 -11.00 -20.18 -6.69
N GLY A 136 -11.94 -19.72 -5.82
CA GLY A 136 -12.45 -18.36 -5.84
C GLY A 136 -11.36 -17.33 -5.58
N TRP A 137 -10.47 -17.60 -4.63
CA TRP A 137 -9.31 -16.75 -4.35
C TRP A 137 -8.36 -16.66 -5.55
N MET A 138 -8.07 -17.76 -6.23
CA MET A 138 -7.21 -17.76 -7.42
C MET A 138 -7.81 -16.94 -8.56
N ILE A 139 -9.12 -17.08 -8.81
CA ILE A 139 -9.83 -16.31 -9.85
C ILE A 139 -9.84 -14.81 -9.47
N LEU A 140 -10.17 -14.48 -8.21
CA LEU A 140 -10.19 -13.10 -7.74
C LEU A 140 -8.79 -12.46 -7.85
N THR A 141 -7.75 -13.20 -7.48
CA THR A 141 -6.37 -12.72 -7.58
C THR A 141 -5.97 -12.40 -9.02
N LYS A 142 -6.30 -13.26 -9.98
CA LYS A 142 -6.06 -13.00 -11.41
C LYS A 142 -6.75 -11.72 -11.88
N ARG A 143 -8.02 -11.54 -11.50
CA ARG A 143 -8.82 -10.36 -11.89
C ARG A 143 -8.27 -9.07 -11.24
N VAL A 144 -7.91 -9.12 -9.96
CA VAL A 144 -7.32 -7.97 -9.23
C VAL A 144 -5.94 -7.62 -9.79
N THR A 145 -5.12 -8.62 -10.14
CA THR A 145 -3.83 -8.40 -10.81
C THR A 145 -4.03 -7.66 -12.14
N ALA A 146 -4.99 -8.12 -12.97
CA ALA A 146 -5.31 -7.46 -14.23
C ALA A 146 -5.85 -6.03 -14.02
N LEU A 147 -6.67 -5.81 -12.99
CA LEU A 147 -7.14 -4.48 -12.61
C LEU A 147 -5.97 -3.56 -12.27
N PHE A 148 -5.02 -3.99 -11.44
CA PHE A 148 -3.88 -3.17 -11.06
C PHE A 148 -3.01 -2.78 -12.26
N PHE A 149 -2.69 -3.72 -13.14
CA PHE A 149 -1.94 -3.37 -14.36
C PHE A 149 -2.75 -2.44 -15.29
N GLY A 150 -4.06 -2.66 -15.41
CA GLY A 150 -4.95 -1.77 -16.16
C GLY A 150 -4.98 -0.34 -15.58
N LEU A 151 -5.09 -0.20 -14.27
CA LEU A 151 -5.06 1.11 -13.59
C LEU A 151 -3.68 1.79 -13.70
N ALA A 152 -2.59 1.02 -13.63
CA ALA A 152 -1.24 1.55 -13.84
C ALA A 152 -1.09 2.14 -15.25
N LEU A 153 -1.48 1.39 -16.27
CA LEU A 153 -1.45 1.83 -17.66
C LEU A 153 -2.35 3.06 -17.88
N LEU A 154 -3.57 3.02 -17.35
CA LEU A 154 -4.53 4.11 -17.48
C LEU A 154 -4.01 5.39 -16.83
N ASN A 155 -3.43 5.32 -15.63
CA ASN A 155 -2.81 6.47 -14.99
C ASN A 155 -1.67 7.04 -15.83
N GLU A 156 -0.78 6.20 -16.39
CA GLU A 156 0.32 6.64 -17.26
C GLU A 156 -0.20 7.38 -18.50
N VAL A 157 -1.22 6.85 -19.15
CA VAL A 157 -1.81 7.49 -20.32
C VAL A 157 -2.40 8.84 -19.94
N ILE A 158 -3.21 8.91 -18.87
CA ILE A 158 -3.93 10.13 -18.48
C ILE A 158 -2.96 11.26 -18.09
N TRP A 159 -1.99 10.98 -17.20
CA TRP A 159 -1.11 12.05 -16.75
C TRP A 159 -0.12 12.53 -17.82
N ARG A 160 0.18 11.70 -18.83
CA ARG A 160 1.06 12.08 -19.97
C ARG A 160 0.33 12.80 -21.09
N THR A 161 -0.96 12.52 -21.31
CA THR A 161 -1.70 12.99 -22.47
C THR A 161 -2.76 14.03 -22.17
N MET A 162 -3.16 14.14 -20.88
CA MET A 162 -4.23 15.04 -20.47
C MET A 162 -3.71 16.15 -19.53
N SER A 163 -4.56 17.16 -19.29
CA SER A 163 -4.25 18.24 -18.35
C SER A 163 -4.15 17.74 -16.90
N THR A 164 -3.48 18.52 -16.05
CA THR A 164 -3.39 18.23 -14.59
C THR A 164 -4.77 18.18 -13.95
N GLU A 165 -5.71 19.01 -14.38
CA GLU A 165 -7.09 19.01 -13.87
C GLU A 165 -7.80 17.69 -14.21
N MET A 166 -7.70 17.21 -15.45
CA MET A 166 -8.27 15.92 -15.86
C MET A 166 -7.65 14.75 -15.08
N TRP A 167 -6.35 14.80 -14.82
CA TRP A 167 -5.70 13.80 -13.99
C TRP A 167 -6.22 13.82 -12.54
N VAL A 168 -6.46 15.01 -11.95
CA VAL A 168 -7.06 15.14 -10.61
C VAL A 168 -8.48 14.58 -10.58
N TYR A 169 -9.31 14.88 -11.58
CA TYR A 169 -10.66 14.30 -11.70
C TYR A 169 -10.61 12.78 -11.81
N PHE A 170 -9.72 12.25 -12.65
CA PHE A 170 -9.54 10.81 -12.78
C PHE A 170 -9.09 10.18 -11.47
N LYS A 171 -8.10 10.75 -10.79
CA LYS A 171 -7.60 10.24 -9.52
C LYS A 171 -8.70 10.24 -8.44
N THR A 172 -9.53 11.27 -8.40
CA THR A 172 -10.54 11.43 -7.35
C THR A 172 -11.78 10.57 -7.61
N PHE A 173 -12.30 10.63 -8.82
CA PHE A 173 -13.57 9.98 -9.17
C PHE A 173 -13.39 8.73 -10.03
N GLY A 174 -12.50 8.79 -11.01
CA GLY A 174 -12.31 7.72 -11.98
C GLY A 174 -11.79 6.44 -11.34
N LEU A 175 -10.80 6.54 -10.46
CA LEU A 175 -10.26 5.38 -9.74
C LEU A 175 -11.29 4.77 -8.80
N THR A 176 -12.00 5.60 -8.05
CA THR A 176 -13.07 5.14 -7.14
C THR A 176 -14.17 4.42 -7.92
N ALA A 177 -14.61 5.01 -9.04
CA ALA A 177 -15.61 4.40 -9.91
C ALA A 177 -15.10 3.07 -10.52
N ALA A 178 -13.85 3.02 -10.98
CA ALA A 178 -13.28 1.80 -11.55
C ALA A 178 -13.22 0.65 -10.54
N ILE A 179 -12.80 0.94 -9.31
CA ILE A 179 -12.76 -0.06 -8.23
C ILE A 179 -14.18 -0.52 -7.87
N PHE A 180 -15.11 0.41 -7.73
CA PHE A 180 -16.50 0.10 -7.41
C PHE A 180 -17.14 -0.79 -8.49
N LEU A 181 -17.01 -0.40 -9.77
CA LEU A 181 -17.50 -1.18 -10.90
C LEU A 181 -16.86 -2.56 -10.96
N PHE A 182 -15.55 -2.64 -10.71
CA PHE A 182 -14.87 -3.92 -10.65
C PHE A 182 -15.50 -4.85 -9.61
N PHE A 183 -15.69 -4.38 -8.38
CA PHE A 183 -16.31 -5.22 -7.33
C PHE A 183 -17.76 -5.58 -7.63
N MET A 184 -18.53 -4.71 -8.26
CA MET A 184 -19.89 -5.04 -8.71
C MET A 184 -19.88 -6.24 -9.69
N THR A 185 -18.89 -6.35 -10.57
CA THR A 185 -18.77 -7.48 -11.49
C THR A 185 -18.39 -8.79 -10.81
N GLN A 186 -17.88 -8.73 -9.56
CA GLN A 186 -17.49 -9.93 -8.82
C GLN A 186 -18.67 -10.65 -8.12
N GLY A 187 -19.87 -10.10 -8.14
CA GLY A 187 -21.04 -10.68 -7.45
C GLY A 187 -21.31 -12.16 -7.80
N THR A 188 -21.14 -12.55 -9.06
CA THR A 188 -21.28 -13.95 -9.51
C THR A 188 -20.18 -14.85 -8.93
N LEU A 189 -18.95 -14.32 -8.80
CA LEU A 189 -17.83 -15.04 -8.20
C LEU A 189 -18.08 -15.31 -6.72
N PHE A 190 -18.51 -14.30 -5.98
CA PHE A 190 -18.83 -14.42 -4.55
C PHE A 190 -19.98 -15.39 -4.30
N LYS A 191 -21.02 -15.36 -5.14
CA LYS A 191 -22.15 -16.33 -5.04
C LYS A 191 -21.71 -17.76 -5.31
N ARG A 192 -20.77 -17.99 -6.25
CA ARG A 192 -20.35 -19.34 -6.67
C ARG A 192 -19.29 -19.96 -5.76
N TYR A 193 -18.40 -19.15 -5.20
CA TYR A 193 -17.23 -19.61 -4.44
C TYR A 193 -17.21 -19.13 -2.98
N GLY A 194 -18.26 -18.46 -2.52
CA GLY A 194 -18.41 -18.11 -1.10
C GLY A 194 -18.57 -19.35 -0.23
N LEU A 195 -17.96 -19.33 0.95
CA LEU A 195 -18.20 -20.33 2.01
C LEU A 195 -19.43 -19.94 2.79
N GLU A 196 -20.31 -20.89 3.05
CA GLU A 196 -21.44 -20.69 3.95
C GLU A 196 -20.99 -20.69 5.42
N PRO A 197 -21.77 -20.11 6.35
CA PRO A 197 -21.38 -20.05 7.77
C PRO A 197 -21.10 -21.42 8.40
N ASP A 198 -21.71 -22.48 7.88
CA ASP A 198 -21.51 -23.87 8.33
C ASP A 198 -20.23 -24.53 7.79
N ASP A 199 -19.59 -23.95 6.80
CA ASP A 199 -18.35 -24.47 6.16
C ASP A 199 -17.06 -23.93 6.81
N ARG A 200 -17.15 -23.26 7.98
CA ARG A 200 -16.01 -22.61 8.67
C ARG A 200 -15.38 -23.49 9.73
#